data_f0ec1b9026ed5cd8d109b804f4314f35
#
_entry.id   f0ec1b9026ed5cd8d109b804f4314f35
#
_cell.length_a   1.000
_cell.length_b   1.000
_cell.length_c   1.000
_cell.angle_alpha   90.00
_cell.angle_beta   90.00
_cell.angle_gamma   90.00
#
_symmetry.space_group_name_H-M   'P 1'
#
loop_
_entity.id
_entity.type
_entity.pdbx_description
1 polymer ?
#
loop_
_entity_poly.entity_id
_entity_poly.type
_entity_poly.pdbx_seq_one_letter_code
_entity_poly.pdbx_strand_id
1 'polypeptide(L)'
;MGVTLSKNKKLEETKANKEKKSNKNKKLQKPKRSLLKAEPINEGLKKSYDKPNPRKLFGQLWWEKELVICFASTNVGKTLLAMQIAESLATGAQVFKDDDNPCPNETEAMKVLYIDAELTYKQIENRYKNYVTKENYEL
;
A
#
# COMPACT_ATOMS: atom_id res chain seq x y z
N MET A 1 -30.73 68.48 2.20
CA MET A 1 -29.51 67.66 1.91
C MET A 1 -29.55 66.35 2.72
N GLY A 2 -30.37 65.35 2.36
CA GLY A 2 -30.55 64.13 3.18
C GLY A 2 -30.82 62.87 2.42
N VAL A 3 -30.83 62.88 1.09
CA VAL A 3 -31.28 61.70 0.29
C VAL A 3 -30.13 60.92 -0.35
N THR A 4 -28.93 61.44 -0.39
CA THR A 4 -27.77 60.80 -1.06
C THR A 4 -27.01 59.79 -0.19
N LEU A 5 -27.07 59.90 1.13
CA LEU A 5 -26.36 58.97 2.06
C LEU A 5 -27.03 57.62 2.24
N SER A 6 -28.36 57.53 2.03
CA SER A 6 -29.12 56.27 2.18
C SER A 6 -28.94 55.32 1.01
N LYS A 7 -28.68 55.80 -0.20
CA LYS A 7 -28.49 54.94 -1.40
C LYS A 7 -27.13 54.26 -1.44
N ASN A 8 -26.08 54.89 -0.93
CA ASN A 8 -24.74 54.29 -0.91
C ASN A 8 -24.63 53.16 0.10
N LYS A 9 -25.27 53.27 1.27
CA LYS A 9 -25.29 52.17 2.26
C LYS A 9 -25.97 50.89 1.76
N LYS A 10 -27.09 51.03 1.00
CA LYS A 10 -27.78 49.89 0.41
C LYS A 10 -26.99 49.20 -0.72
N LEU A 11 -26.15 49.96 -1.45
CA LEU A 11 -25.31 49.38 -2.51
C LEU A 11 -24.10 48.60 -1.95
N GLU A 12 -23.53 49.04 -0.83
CA GLU A 12 -22.43 48.35 -0.17
C GLU A 12 -22.90 47.05 0.53
N GLU A 13 -24.07 47.07 1.18
CA GLU A 13 -24.65 45.84 1.78
C GLU A 13 -25.03 44.79 0.74
N THR A 14 -25.48 45.22 -0.46
CA THR A 14 -25.79 44.26 -1.55
C THR A 14 -24.54 43.70 -2.20
N LYS A 15 -23.43 44.43 -2.27
CA LYS A 15 -22.15 43.89 -2.75
C LYS A 15 -21.53 42.91 -1.74
N ALA A 16 -21.52 43.28 -0.45
CA ALA A 16 -21.01 42.40 0.62
C ALA A 16 -21.80 41.07 0.75
N ASN A 17 -23.12 41.11 0.51
CA ASN A 17 -23.94 39.88 0.52
C ASN A 17 -23.79 39.04 -0.75
N LYS A 18 -23.44 39.60 -1.91
CA LYS A 18 -23.10 38.82 -3.11
C LYS A 18 -21.75 38.14 -2.97
N GLU A 19 -20.73 38.78 -2.39
CA GLU A 19 -19.42 38.18 -2.16
C GLU A 19 -19.49 37.05 -1.11
N LYS A 20 -20.29 37.24 -0.04
CA LYS A 20 -20.51 36.15 0.95
C LYS A 20 -21.28 34.96 0.41
N LYS A 21 -22.18 35.13 -0.58
CA LYS A 21 -22.86 34.01 -1.26
C LYS A 21 -21.97 33.28 -2.28
N SER A 22 -21.05 33.99 -2.95
CA SER A 22 -20.10 33.40 -3.89
C SER A 22 -19.06 32.52 -3.21
N ASN A 23 -18.66 32.83 -1.97
CA ASN A 23 -17.68 32.03 -1.22
C ASN A 23 -18.27 30.82 -0.50
N LYS A 24 -19.60 30.70 -0.32
CA LYS A 24 -20.23 29.53 0.31
C LYS A 24 -20.40 28.33 -0.63
N ASN A 25 -20.24 28.51 -1.92
CA ASN A 25 -20.40 27.42 -2.92
C ASN A 25 -19.09 26.82 -3.42
N LYS A 26 -17.93 27.20 -2.88
CA LYS A 26 -16.72 26.37 -2.99
C LYS A 26 -16.83 25.22 -1.99
N LYS A 27 -17.79 24.28 -2.19
CA LYS A 27 -17.65 22.93 -1.67
C LYS A 27 -16.28 22.44 -2.13
N LEU A 28 -15.41 22.14 -1.16
CA LEU A 28 -14.17 21.41 -1.42
C LEU A 28 -14.54 20.15 -2.23
N GLN A 29 -14.39 20.23 -3.53
CA GLN A 29 -14.42 19.05 -4.36
C GLN A 29 -13.17 18.26 -3.94
N LYS A 30 -13.37 17.22 -3.11
CA LYS A 30 -12.31 16.24 -2.87
C LYS A 30 -11.80 15.83 -4.25
N PRO A 31 -10.48 15.88 -4.50
CA PRO A 31 -9.96 15.48 -5.79
C PRO A 31 -10.47 14.07 -6.08
N LYS A 32 -11.21 13.89 -7.16
CA LYS A 32 -11.60 12.57 -7.64
C LYS A 32 -10.29 11.84 -7.88
N ARG A 33 -9.92 10.92 -6.98
CA ARG A 33 -8.77 10.05 -7.19
C ARG A 33 -9.10 9.20 -8.39
N SER A 34 -8.56 9.53 -9.54
CA SER A 34 -8.58 8.65 -10.69
C SER A 34 -7.82 7.39 -10.30
N LEU A 35 -8.49 6.25 -10.30
CA LEU A 35 -7.87 4.94 -10.05
C LEU A 35 -6.82 4.60 -11.11
N LEU A 36 -6.96 5.17 -12.30
CA LEU A 36 -6.03 4.98 -13.41
C LEU A 36 -5.46 6.32 -13.85
N LYS A 37 -4.16 6.41 -13.90
CA LYS A 37 -3.43 7.51 -14.52
C LYS A 37 -2.80 6.98 -15.81
N ALA A 38 -3.22 7.51 -16.95
CA ALA A 38 -2.55 7.29 -18.20
C ALA A 38 -1.49 8.39 -18.37
N GLU A 39 -0.24 8.00 -18.51
CA GLU A 39 0.85 8.94 -18.83
C GLU A 39 1.78 8.30 -19.87
N PRO A 40 2.41 9.09 -20.75
CA PRO A 40 3.38 8.57 -21.71
C PRO A 40 4.54 7.88 -20.99
N ILE A 41 4.98 6.72 -21.49
CA ILE A 41 6.03 5.93 -20.86
C ILE A 41 7.33 6.71 -20.67
N ASN A 42 7.67 7.57 -21.64
CA ASN A 42 8.89 8.40 -21.60
C ASN A 42 8.89 9.38 -20.41
N GLU A 43 7.72 9.90 -20.00
CA GLU A 43 7.60 10.76 -18.83
C GLU A 43 7.72 9.96 -17.55
N GLY A 44 7.12 8.77 -17.50
CA GLY A 44 7.27 7.84 -16.39
C GLY A 44 8.73 7.43 -16.17
N LEU A 45 9.44 7.07 -17.23
CA LEU A 45 10.86 6.71 -17.18
C LEU A 45 11.75 7.87 -16.68
N LYS A 46 11.52 9.10 -17.16
CA LYS A 46 12.26 10.28 -16.66
C LYS A 46 12.06 10.50 -15.17
N LYS A 47 10.84 10.29 -14.66
CA LYS A 47 10.51 10.43 -13.22
C LYS A 47 11.10 9.32 -12.37
N SER A 48 11.44 8.18 -12.94
CA SER A 48 11.99 7.02 -12.22
C SER A 48 13.52 6.95 -12.27
N TYR A 49 14.17 7.73 -13.14
CA TYR A 49 15.62 7.63 -13.38
C TYR A 49 16.46 7.78 -12.10
N ASP A 50 16.09 8.70 -11.22
CA ASP A 50 16.82 8.97 -9.97
C ASP A 50 16.26 8.18 -8.76
N LYS A 51 15.30 7.28 -8.97
CA LYS A 51 14.74 6.49 -7.90
C LYS A 51 15.55 5.22 -7.68
N PRO A 52 15.77 4.80 -6.42
CA PRO A 52 16.42 3.53 -6.14
C PRO A 52 15.58 2.38 -6.70
N ASN A 53 16.27 1.33 -7.13
CA ASN A 53 15.60 0.10 -7.54
C ASN A 53 14.80 -0.48 -6.37
N PRO A 54 13.62 -1.06 -6.63
CA PRO A 54 12.91 -1.80 -5.59
C PRO A 54 13.76 -2.96 -5.10
N ARG A 55 13.63 -3.32 -3.82
CA ARG A 55 14.34 -4.44 -3.21
C ARG A 55 13.66 -5.76 -3.58
N LYS A 56 14.42 -6.84 -3.64
CA LYS A 56 13.89 -8.18 -3.84
C LYS A 56 13.27 -8.70 -2.56
N LEU A 57 12.03 -9.14 -2.64
CA LEU A 57 11.34 -9.85 -1.56
C LEU A 57 11.56 -11.34 -1.66
N PHE A 58 11.61 -11.87 -2.88
CA PHE A 58 11.87 -13.27 -3.15
C PHE A 58 12.58 -13.42 -4.51
N GLY A 59 13.88 -13.25 -4.51
CA GLY A 59 14.74 -13.32 -5.69
C GLY A 59 14.27 -12.45 -6.85
N GLN A 60 14.30 -13.02 -8.05
CA GLN A 60 13.83 -12.36 -9.27
C GLN A 60 12.30 -12.49 -9.45
N LEU A 61 11.63 -13.24 -8.57
CA LEU A 61 10.22 -13.57 -8.73
C LEU A 61 9.30 -12.57 -8.07
N TRP A 62 9.77 -11.81 -7.08
CA TRP A 62 8.95 -10.83 -6.38
C TRP A 62 9.78 -9.66 -5.88
N TRP A 63 9.37 -8.45 -6.27
CA TRP A 63 10.00 -7.20 -5.88
C TRP A 63 9.03 -6.34 -5.05
N GLU A 64 9.55 -5.39 -4.30
CA GLU A 64 8.72 -4.42 -3.58
C GLU A 64 7.74 -3.71 -4.52
N LYS A 65 6.51 -3.50 -4.03
CA LYS A 65 5.42 -2.81 -4.73
C LYS A 65 4.81 -3.59 -5.90
N GLU A 66 5.17 -4.83 -6.08
CA GLU A 66 4.56 -5.71 -7.08
C GLU A 66 3.45 -6.56 -6.47
N LEU A 67 2.46 -6.90 -7.28
CA LEU A 67 1.48 -7.94 -7.01
C LEU A 67 1.90 -9.22 -7.72
N VAL A 68 2.14 -10.28 -6.96
CA VAL A 68 2.49 -11.59 -7.51
C VAL A 68 1.34 -12.56 -7.27
N ILE A 69 0.97 -13.32 -8.30
CA ILE A 69 -0.04 -14.38 -8.22
C ILE A 69 0.66 -15.71 -8.43
N CYS A 70 0.67 -16.55 -7.40
CA CYS A 70 1.18 -17.91 -7.47
C CYS A 70 0.04 -18.90 -7.68
N PHE A 71 0.12 -19.69 -8.73
CA PHE A 71 -0.84 -20.74 -9.03
C PHE A 71 -0.14 -22.05 -9.34
N ALA A 72 -0.72 -23.14 -8.88
CA ALA A 72 -0.24 -24.50 -9.14
C ALA A 72 -1.35 -25.50 -8.77
N SER A 73 -1.18 -26.77 -9.11
CA SER A 73 -2.08 -27.85 -8.70
C SER A 73 -2.22 -27.96 -7.18
N THR A 74 -3.20 -28.69 -6.70
CA THR A 74 -3.34 -29.00 -5.28
C THR A 74 -2.15 -29.84 -4.77
N ASN A 75 -1.79 -29.67 -3.52
CA ASN A 75 -0.74 -30.43 -2.81
C ASN A 75 0.70 -30.28 -3.33
N VAL A 76 1.01 -29.26 -4.14
CA VAL A 76 2.39 -29.00 -4.60
C VAL A 76 3.18 -28.06 -3.68
N GLY A 77 2.64 -27.69 -2.52
CA GLY A 77 3.38 -26.90 -1.53
C GLY A 77 3.19 -25.38 -1.61
N LYS A 78 2.19 -24.85 -2.35
CA LYS A 78 1.93 -23.38 -2.44
C LYS A 78 1.84 -22.68 -1.08
N THR A 79 1.04 -23.24 -0.17
CA THR A 79 0.86 -22.69 1.17
C THR A 79 2.15 -22.74 1.98
N LEU A 80 2.93 -23.82 1.85
CA LEU A 80 4.22 -23.94 2.52
C LEU A 80 5.20 -22.85 2.03
N LEU A 81 5.31 -22.68 0.72
CA LEU A 81 6.15 -21.64 0.13
C LEU A 81 5.71 -20.24 0.58
N ALA A 82 4.40 -19.97 0.58
CA ALA A 82 3.88 -18.68 1.02
C ALA A 82 4.24 -18.40 2.48
N MET A 83 4.14 -19.38 3.37
CA MET A 83 4.55 -19.26 4.77
C MET A 83 6.04 -19.04 4.93
N GLN A 84 6.88 -19.75 4.18
CA GLN A 84 8.34 -19.59 4.20
C GLN A 84 8.75 -18.19 3.73
N ILE A 85 8.10 -17.64 2.69
CA ILE A 85 8.32 -16.28 2.24
C ILE A 85 7.86 -15.29 3.32
N ALA A 86 6.70 -15.51 3.92
CA ALA A 86 6.18 -14.64 4.98
C ALA A 86 7.12 -14.62 6.19
N GLU A 87 7.64 -15.76 6.62
CA GLU A 87 8.63 -15.87 7.68
C GLU A 87 9.96 -15.19 7.32
N SER A 88 10.44 -15.41 6.10
CA SER A 88 11.64 -14.73 5.59
C SER A 88 11.51 -13.21 5.66
N LEU A 89 10.39 -12.65 5.23
CA LEU A 89 10.13 -11.22 5.27
C LEU A 89 9.95 -10.71 6.71
N ALA A 90 9.32 -11.50 7.58
CA ALA A 90 9.09 -11.11 8.97
C ALA A 90 10.38 -11.11 9.80
N THR A 91 11.31 -12.00 9.50
CA THR A 91 12.57 -12.17 10.26
C THR A 91 13.78 -11.54 9.57
N GLY A 92 13.69 -11.19 8.29
CA GLY A 92 14.84 -10.82 7.46
C GLY A 92 15.74 -12.00 7.08
N ALA A 93 15.37 -13.24 7.44
CA ALA A 93 16.13 -14.44 7.12
C ALA A 93 15.94 -14.86 5.66
N GLN A 94 16.85 -15.68 5.15
CA GLN A 94 16.73 -16.23 3.80
C GLN A 94 15.83 -17.48 3.82
N VAL A 95 14.98 -17.64 2.78
CA VAL A 95 14.18 -18.87 2.58
C VAL A 95 15.13 -20.07 2.33
N PHE A 96 16.10 -19.88 1.46
CA PHE A 96 17.16 -20.85 1.19
C PHE A 96 18.48 -20.34 1.80
N LYS A 97 19.18 -21.20 2.50
CA LYS A 97 20.41 -20.83 3.25
C LYS A 97 21.70 -21.15 2.50
N ASP A 98 21.58 -21.70 1.31
CA ASP A 98 22.73 -22.08 0.50
C ASP A 98 23.40 -20.86 -0.13
N ASP A 99 24.70 -20.96 -0.39
CA ASP A 99 25.50 -19.87 -0.98
C ASP A 99 24.99 -19.48 -2.38
N ASP A 100 24.42 -20.43 -3.10
CA ASP A 100 23.78 -20.25 -4.42
C ASP A 100 22.28 -19.96 -4.33
N ASN A 101 21.82 -19.29 -3.28
CA ASN A 101 20.40 -19.00 -3.07
C ASN A 101 19.77 -18.33 -4.31
N PRO A 102 18.88 -19.00 -5.05
CA PRO A 102 18.29 -18.47 -6.28
C PRO A 102 17.25 -17.37 -6.00
N CYS A 103 16.78 -17.28 -4.77
CA CYS A 103 15.72 -16.40 -4.35
C CYS A 103 16.08 -15.57 -3.10
N PRO A 104 17.14 -14.72 -3.16
CA PRO A 104 17.54 -13.92 -2.02
C PRO A 104 16.44 -12.91 -1.62
N ASN A 105 16.29 -12.73 -0.32
CA ASN A 105 15.56 -11.63 0.29
C ASN A 105 16.55 -10.48 0.58
N GLU A 106 16.33 -9.31 0.02
CA GLU A 106 17.17 -8.12 0.22
C GLU A 106 16.59 -7.16 1.28
N THR A 107 15.53 -7.56 1.97
CA THR A 107 14.87 -6.72 2.96
C THR A 107 15.31 -7.05 4.38
N GLU A 108 15.29 -6.04 5.24
CA GLU A 108 15.32 -6.23 6.68
C GLU A 108 13.98 -6.79 7.15
N ALA A 109 13.92 -7.24 8.41
CA ALA A 109 12.70 -7.71 9.03
C ALA A 109 11.57 -6.67 8.91
N MET A 110 10.40 -7.10 8.44
CA MET A 110 9.24 -6.23 8.24
C MET A 110 7.95 -6.86 8.76
N LYS A 111 6.94 -6.02 9.00
CA LYS A 111 5.61 -6.54 9.37
C LYS A 111 4.94 -7.17 8.17
N VAL A 112 4.51 -8.43 8.32
CA VAL A 112 3.82 -9.21 7.30
C VAL A 112 2.40 -9.49 7.75
N LEU A 113 1.41 -9.21 6.89
CA LEU A 113 0.04 -9.66 7.08
C LEU A 113 -0.19 -10.91 6.23
N TYR A 114 -0.40 -12.04 6.89
CA TYR A 114 -0.78 -13.30 6.24
C TYR A 114 -2.27 -13.56 6.44
N ILE A 115 -3.01 -13.80 5.35
CA ILE A 115 -4.44 -14.09 5.38
C ILE A 115 -4.64 -15.48 4.79
N ASP A 116 -5.12 -16.39 5.60
CA ASP A 116 -5.49 -17.75 5.19
C ASP A 116 -7.01 -17.92 5.27
N ALA A 117 -7.64 -18.29 4.14
CA ALA A 117 -9.08 -18.52 4.06
C ALA A 117 -9.44 -20.02 4.05
N GLU A 118 -8.44 -20.91 4.03
CA GLU A 118 -8.65 -22.36 3.94
C GLU A 118 -8.43 -23.08 5.27
N LEU A 119 -7.44 -22.65 6.05
CA LEU A 119 -7.02 -23.34 7.26
C LEU A 119 -7.53 -22.69 8.53
N THR A 120 -7.98 -23.50 9.46
CA THR A 120 -8.25 -23.06 10.84
C THR A 120 -6.94 -22.86 11.61
N TYR A 121 -6.95 -22.03 12.67
CA TYR A 121 -5.78 -21.84 13.54
C TYR A 121 -5.20 -23.15 14.07
N LYS A 122 -6.06 -24.13 14.40
CA LYS A 122 -5.59 -25.45 14.86
C LYS A 122 -4.89 -26.26 13.81
N GLN A 123 -5.30 -26.14 12.56
CA GLN A 123 -4.62 -26.79 11.44
C GLN A 123 -3.28 -26.12 11.12
N ILE A 124 -3.21 -24.79 11.23
CA ILE A 124 -1.96 -24.03 11.11
C ILE A 124 -0.99 -24.47 12.23
N GLU A 125 -1.44 -24.45 13.49
CA GLU A 125 -0.64 -24.91 14.63
C GLU A 125 -0.09 -26.32 14.41
N ASN A 126 -0.93 -27.27 14.00
CA ASN A 126 -0.53 -28.65 13.79
C ASN A 126 0.50 -28.79 12.66
N ARG A 127 0.46 -27.95 11.63
CA ARG A 127 1.44 -27.96 10.53
C ARG A 127 2.78 -27.37 10.92
N TYR A 128 2.75 -26.32 11.74
CA TYR A 128 3.92 -25.48 12.02
C TYR A 128 4.40 -25.53 13.47
N LYS A 129 3.76 -26.33 14.34
CA LYS A 129 4.09 -26.41 15.77
C LYS A 129 5.55 -26.73 16.12
N ASN A 130 6.30 -27.35 15.17
CA ASN A 130 7.71 -27.62 15.36
C ASN A 130 8.60 -26.37 15.16
N TYR A 131 8.04 -25.32 14.56
CA TYR A 131 8.72 -24.06 14.29
C TYR A 131 8.31 -22.94 15.24
N VAL A 132 7.20 -23.12 15.97
CA VAL A 132 6.63 -22.12 16.85
C VAL A 132 6.64 -22.65 18.26
N THR A 133 7.57 -22.18 19.10
CA THR A 133 7.53 -22.44 20.54
C THR A 133 6.46 -21.54 21.18
N LYS A 134 5.92 -21.94 22.35
CA LYS A 134 4.92 -21.12 23.06
C LYS A 134 5.43 -19.71 23.35
N GLU A 135 6.72 -19.53 23.52
CA GLU A 135 7.39 -18.24 23.75
C GLU A 135 7.28 -17.27 22.59
N ASN A 136 7.05 -17.76 21.37
CA ASN A 136 6.90 -16.93 20.17
C ASN A 136 5.46 -16.39 19.97
N TYR A 137 4.51 -16.72 20.85
CA TYR A 137 3.14 -16.18 20.80
C TYR A 137 2.94 -14.92 21.65
N GLU A 138 3.92 -14.52 22.44
CA GLU A 138 3.88 -13.25 23.17
C GLU A 138 4.38 -12.12 22.24
N LEU A 139 3.41 -11.49 21.56
CA LEU A 139 3.60 -10.28 20.78
C LEU A 139 3.14 -9.06 21.59
#